data_b79a4166e50b0a10d864ae2c37f5016f
#
_entry.id   b79a4166e50b0a10d864ae2c37f5016f
#
_cell.length_a   1.000
_cell.length_b   1.000
_cell.length_c   1.000
_cell.angle_alpha   90.00
_cell.angle_beta   90.00
_cell.angle_gamma   90.00
#
_symmetry.space_group_name_H-M   'P 1'
#
loop_
_entity.id
_entity.type
_entity.pdbx_description
1 polymer ?
#
loop_
_entity_poly.entity_id
_entity_poly.type
_entity_poly.pdbx_seq_one_letter_code
_entity_poly.pdbx_strand_id
1 'polypeptide(L)'
;MLHARAKRRRGDWAHKVTTGISRSYGLVAVERLNIPNMTRSARGTVAEPGKNVAQKAGLNRGILGSAWGIVGDHLAYKTAREGGSLVKVPAAYTSQRCSVCGHVDPKSRKSQAEFVCTRCGWSGTADTNAAINVR
;
A
#
# COMPACT_ATOMS: atom_id res chain seq x y z
N MET A 1 -11.76 22.94 -10.63
CA MET A 1 -10.34 23.37 -10.52
C MET A 1 -9.56 22.66 -9.42
N LEU A 2 -10.06 22.47 -8.19
CA LEU A 2 -9.35 21.85 -7.05
C LEU A 2 -8.85 20.42 -7.31
N HIS A 3 -9.69 19.56 -7.90
CA HIS A 3 -9.30 18.16 -8.20
C HIS A 3 -8.15 18.04 -9.19
N ALA A 4 -8.12 18.88 -10.23
CA ALA A 4 -7.03 18.87 -11.21
C ALA A 4 -5.71 19.33 -10.59
N ARG A 5 -5.73 20.31 -9.70
CA ARG A 5 -4.55 20.77 -8.95
C ARG A 5 -4.03 19.68 -8.02
N ALA A 6 -4.92 19.01 -7.27
CA ALA A 6 -4.55 17.91 -6.39
C ALA A 6 -3.95 16.72 -7.16
N LYS A 7 -4.50 16.37 -8.34
CA LYS A 7 -3.96 15.32 -9.21
C LYS A 7 -2.53 15.66 -9.69
N ARG A 8 -2.30 16.90 -10.14
CA ARG A 8 -0.97 17.35 -10.59
C ARG A 8 0.06 17.30 -9.45
N ARG A 9 -0.30 17.81 -8.25
CA ARG A 9 0.60 17.77 -7.07
C ARG A 9 0.97 16.35 -6.67
N ARG A 10 0.01 15.40 -6.69
CA ARG A 10 0.29 13.99 -6.43
C ARG A 10 1.21 13.37 -7.48
N GLY A 11 0.99 13.69 -8.76
CA GLY A 11 1.86 13.23 -9.84
C GLY A 11 3.30 13.74 -9.68
N ASP A 12 3.47 15.02 -9.41
CA ASP A 12 4.79 15.64 -9.17
C ASP A 12 5.50 15.01 -7.95
N TRP A 13 4.77 14.84 -6.85
CA TRP A 13 5.26 14.15 -5.66
C TRP A 13 5.70 12.71 -5.98
N ALA A 14 4.86 11.93 -6.66
CA ALA A 14 5.17 10.56 -7.03
C ALA A 14 6.42 10.49 -7.92
N HIS A 15 6.56 11.41 -8.88
CA HIS A 15 7.76 11.50 -9.72
C HIS A 15 9.03 11.78 -8.90
N LYS A 16 8.98 12.73 -7.97
CA LYS A 16 10.13 13.11 -7.12
C LYS A 16 10.55 11.97 -6.21
N VAL A 17 9.59 11.38 -5.48
CA VAL A 17 9.86 10.29 -4.52
C VAL A 17 10.41 9.07 -5.24
N THR A 18 9.78 8.62 -6.32
CA THR A 18 10.23 7.44 -7.05
C THR A 18 11.57 7.64 -7.74
N THR A 19 11.90 8.87 -8.17
CA THR A 19 13.24 9.18 -8.69
C THR A 19 14.30 9.08 -7.60
N GLY A 20 14.03 9.60 -6.41
CA GLY A 20 14.92 9.45 -5.26
C GLY A 20 15.16 7.98 -4.91
N ILE A 21 14.09 7.20 -4.79
CA ILE A 21 14.18 5.76 -4.47
C ILE A 21 15.00 5.00 -5.53
N SER A 22 14.68 5.16 -6.81
CA SER A 22 15.34 4.40 -7.88
C SER A 22 16.83 4.71 -8.02
N ARG A 23 17.26 5.92 -7.65
CA ARG A 23 18.68 6.31 -7.65
C ARG A 23 19.43 5.84 -6.41
N SER A 24 18.72 5.65 -5.30
CA SER A 24 19.33 5.29 -4.02
C SER A 24 19.44 3.79 -3.79
N TYR A 25 18.61 2.98 -4.46
CA TYR A 25 18.49 1.55 -4.19
C TYR A 25 18.51 0.72 -5.47
N GLY A 26 19.44 -0.25 -5.55
CA GLY A 26 19.51 -1.19 -6.66
C GLY A 26 18.39 -2.26 -6.63
N LEU A 27 17.79 -2.52 -5.47
CA LEU A 27 16.63 -3.40 -5.31
C LEU A 27 15.53 -2.68 -4.55
N VAL A 28 14.33 -2.67 -5.11
CA VAL A 28 13.13 -2.10 -4.49
C VAL A 28 12.07 -3.20 -4.37
N ALA A 29 11.60 -3.48 -3.17
CA ALA A 29 10.50 -4.41 -2.92
C ALA A 29 9.22 -3.63 -2.62
N VAL A 30 8.10 -4.02 -3.26
CA VAL A 30 6.79 -3.42 -3.03
C VAL A 30 5.73 -4.51 -2.90
N GLU A 31 4.65 -4.23 -2.19
CA GLU A 31 3.50 -5.13 -2.14
C GLU A 31 2.80 -5.23 -3.50
N ARG A 32 2.41 -6.45 -3.87
CA ARG A 32 1.57 -6.71 -5.05
C ARG A 32 0.12 -6.38 -4.71
N LEU A 33 -0.25 -5.11 -4.80
CA LEU A 33 -1.61 -4.65 -4.54
C LEU A 33 -2.50 -4.83 -5.78
N ASN A 34 -3.64 -5.49 -5.62
CA ASN A 34 -4.67 -5.55 -6.66
C ASN A 34 -5.64 -4.36 -6.51
N ILE A 35 -5.18 -3.18 -6.94
CA ILE A 35 -5.93 -1.93 -6.82
C ILE A 35 -7.32 -2.01 -7.48
N PRO A 36 -7.51 -2.59 -8.68
CA PRO A 36 -8.83 -2.77 -9.27
C PRO A 36 -9.79 -3.54 -8.37
N ASN A 37 -9.34 -4.63 -7.76
CA ASN A 37 -10.17 -5.40 -6.84
C ASN A 37 -10.44 -4.64 -5.53
N MET A 38 -9.43 -3.96 -4.99
CA MET A 38 -9.56 -3.14 -3.78
C MET A 38 -10.55 -2.00 -3.96
N THR A 39 -10.69 -1.43 -5.17
CA THR A 39 -11.58 -0.30 -5.49
C THR A 39 -12.87 -0.72 -6.16
N ARG A 40 -13.20 -2.01 -6.18
CA ARG A 40 -14.44 -2.54 -6.72
C ARG A 40 -15.67 -1.87 -6.08
N SER A 41 -16.70 -1.60 -6.89
CA SER A 41 -17.95 -1.02 -6.41
C SER A 41 -18.69 -2.01 -5.49
N ALA A 42 -19.32 -1.50 -4.44
CA ALA A 42 -20.20 -2.26 -3.57
C ALA A 42 -21.70 -2.05 -3.88
N ARG A 43 -22.04 -1.47 -5.03
CA ARG A 43 -23.46 -1.13 -5.37
C ARG A 43 -24.37 -2.34 -5.45
N GLY A 44 -23.85 -3.51 -5.83
CA GLY A 44 -24.67 -4.68 -6.11
C GLY A 44 -25.52 -4.53 -7.38
N THR A 45 -26.58 -5.29 -7.47
CA THR A 45 -27.57 -5.26 -8.55
C THR A 45 -28.92 -4.73 -8.03
N VAL A 46 -29.92 -4.59 -8.92
CA VAL A 46 -31.29 -4.23 -8.51
C VAL A 46 -31.93 -5.34 -7.67
N ALA A 47 -31.65 -6.62 -8.03
CA ALA A 47 -32.16 -7.77 -7.31
C ALA A 47 -31.43 -8.01 -5.95
N GLU A 48 -30.13 -7.69 -5.91
CA GLU A 48 -29.29 -7.82 -4.71
C GLU A 48 -28.55 -6.51 -4.44
N PRO A 49 -29.20 -5.53 -3.78
CA PRO A 49 -28.58 -4.25 -3.48
C PRO A 49 -27.37 -4.40 -2.57
N GLY A 50 -26.31 -3.66 -2.89
CA GLY A 50 -25.07 -3.67 -2.11
C GLY A 50 -25.23 -3.02 -0.74
N LYS A 51 -24.40 -3.45 0.22
CA LYS A 51 -24.33 -2.90 1.58
C LYS A 51 -23.16 -1.93 1.72
N ASN A 52 -23.31 -0.93 2.60
CA ASN A 52 -22.24 0.04 2.92
C ASN A 52 -21.65 0.76 1.70
N VAL A 53 -22.47 1.03 0.69
CA VAL A 53 -22.04 1.59 -0.62
C VAL A 53 -21.33 2.94 -0.45
N ALA A 54 -21.84 3.83 0.39
CA ALA A 54 -21.26 5.15 0.65
C ALA A 54 -19.89 5.05 1.33
N GLN A 55 -19.75 4.21 2.35
CA GLN A 55 -18.50 3.94 3.04
C GLN A 55 -17.46 3.35 2.08
N LYS A 56 -17.85 2.37 1.28
CA LYS A 56 -16.98 1.75 0.28
C LYS A 56 -16.55 2.76 -0.79
N ALA A 57 -17.43 3.63 -1.24
CA ALA A 57 -17.09 4.71 -2.17
C ALA A 57 -16.09 5.71 -1.55
N GLY A 58 -16.22 6.01 -0.26
CA GLY A 58 -15.26 6.82 0.49
C GLY A 58 -13.88 6.16 0.54
N LEU A 59 -13.82 4.88 0.90
CA LEU A 59 -12.58 4.09 0.92
C LEU A 59 -11.94 4.04 -0.48
N ASN A 60 -12.71 3.80 -1.53
CA ASN A 60 -12.21 3.75 -2.90
C ASN A 60 -11.57 5.08 -3.30
N ARG A 61 -12.18 6.22 -2.94
CA ARG A 61 -11.57 7.55 -3.18
C ARG A 61 -10.25 7.71 -2.43
N GLY A 62 -10.15 7.22 -1.18
CA GLY A 62 -8.92 7.22 -0.41
C GLY A 62 -7.81 6.40 -1.08
N ILE A 63 -8.11 5.16 -1.47
CA ILE A 63 -7.17 4.25 -2.16
C ILE A 63 -6.68 4.88 -3.48
N LEU A 64 -7.58 5.36 -4.32
CA LEU A 64 -7.22 6.02 -5.58
C LEU A 64 -6.50 7.35 -5.36
N GLY A 65 -6.77 8.01 -4.24
CA GLY A 65 -6.09 9.24 -3.81
C GLY A 65 -4.68 9.03 -3.26
N SER A 66 -4.30 7.81 -2.82
CA SER A 66 -2.97 7.50 -2.28
C SER A 66 -1.87 7.41 -3.33
N ALA A 67 -2.21 7.41 -4.61
CA ALA A 67 -1.29 7.30 -5.75
C ALA A 67 -0.49 5.97 -5.81
N TRP A 68 -0.87 4.92 -5.10
CA TRP A 68 -0.15 3.62 -5.09
C TRP A 68 0.11 3.06 -6.48
N GLY A 69 -0.87 3.11 -7.39
CA GLY A 69 -0.70 2.68 -8.78
C GLY A 69 0.39 3.49 -9.50
N ILE A 70 0.31 4.83 -9.42
CA ILE A 70 1.28 5.74 -10.06
C ILE A 70 2.69 5.50 -9.51
N VAL A 71 2.84 5.34 -8.21
CA VAL A 71 4.13 5.05 -7.55
C VAL A 71 4.69 3.72 -8.05
N GLY A 72 3.86 2.67 -8.09
CA GLY A 72 4.27 1.35 -8.59
C GLY A 72 4.74 1.38 -10.04
N ASP A 73 3.98 2.06 -10.92
CA ASP A 73 4.34 2.22 -12.34
C ASP A 73 5.64 3.02 -12.53
N HIS A 74 5.78 4.12 -11.76
CA HIS A 74 6.99 4.93 -11.81
C HIS A 74 8.23 4.18 -11.30
N LEU A 75 8.11 3.40 -10.22
CA LEU A 75 9.20 2.58 -9.72
C LEU A 75 9.61 1.53 -10.75
N ALA A 76 8.64 0.88 -11.42
CA ALA A 76 8.93 -0.17 -12.39
C ALA A 76 9.89 0.32 -13.50
N TYR A 77 9.56 1.43 -14.19
CA TYR A 77 10.42 1.89 -15.28
C TYR A 77 11.66 2.64 -14.81
N LYS A 78 11.58 3.38 -13.68
CA LYS A 78 12.74 4.15 -13.19
C LYS A 78 13.82 3.25 -12.62
N THR A 79 13.43 2.24 -11.81
CA THR A 79 14.40 1.30 -11.25
C THR A 79 15.12 0.54 -12.38
N ALA A 80 14.38 0.08 -13.40
CA ALA A 80 14.98 -0.56 -14.56
C ALA A 80 15.95 0.38 -15.32
N ARG A 81 15.58 1.67 -15.49
CA ARG A 81 16.44 2.66 -16.14
C ARG A 81 17.74 2.91 -15.38
N GLU A 82 17.71 2.89 -14.06
CA GLU A 82 18.91 3.06 -13.21
C GLU A 82 19.70 1.74 -13.03
N GLY A 83 19.34 0.66 -13.76
CA GLY A 83 20.03 -0.63 -13.68
C GLY A 83 19.66 -1.49 -12.46
N GLY A 84 18.65 -1.10 -11.71
CA GLY A 84 18.15 -1.84 -10.55
C GLY A 84 16.98 -2.77 -10.88
N SER A 85 16.40 -3.37 -9.84
CA SER A 85 15.30 -4.31 -9.94
C SER A 85 14.13 -3.93 -9.03
N LEU A 86 12.89 -4.07 -9.53
CA LEU A 86 11.68 -3.97 -8.76
C LEU A 86 11.07 -5.37 -8.54
N VAL A 87 10.87 -5.74 -7.29
CA VAL A 87 10.22 -7.01 -6.90
C VAL A 87 8.86 -6.72 -6.29
N LYS A 88 7.83 -7.43 -6.76
CA LYS A 88 6.47 -7.38 -6.20
C LYS A 88 6.24 -8.60 -5.33
N VAL A 89 6.12 -8.41 -4.02
CA VAL A 89 5.88 -9.47 -3.04
C VAL A 89 4.40 -9.63 -2.71
N PRO A 90 3.93 -10.82 -2.31
CA PRO A 90 2.55 -11.02 -1.88
C PRO A 90 2.22 -10.12 -0.69
N ALA A 91 1.11 -9.39 -0.77
CA ALA A 91 0.66 -8.48 0.30
C ALA A 91 -0.03 -9.22 1.48
N ALA A 92 -0.30 -10.52 1.32
CA ALA A 92 -1.01 -11.31 2.33
C ALA A 92 -0.25 -11.34 3.65
N TYR A 93 -0.95 -10.92 4.71
CA TYR A 93 -0.47 -10.94 6.11
C TYR A 93 0.73 -10.05 6.43
N THR A 94 1.28 -9.28 5.52
CA THR A 94 2.44 -8.39 5.80
C THR A 94 2.18 -7.44 6.97
N SER A 95 0.97 -6.92 7.10
CA SER A 95 0.55 -6.02 8.19
C SER A 95 0.17 -6.74 9.50
N GLN A 96 0.04 -8.07 9.49
CA GLN A 96 -0.36 -8.88 10.65
C GLN A 96 0.77 -9.77 11.17
N ARG A 97 1.82 -9.96 10.37
CA ARG A 97 3.01 -10.73 10.72
C ARG A 97 3.95 -9.90 11.57
N CYS A 98 4.46 -10.48 12.64
CA CYS A 98 5.54 -9.87 13.43
C CYS A 98 6.87 -10.00 12.67
N SER A 99 7.54 -8.87 12.44
CA SER A 99 8.83 -8.83 11.74
C SER A 99 9.98 -9.49 12.53
N VAL A 100 9.81 -9.71 13.84
CA VAL A 100 10.82 -10.31 14.72
C VAL A 100 10.66 -11.81 14.85
N CYS A 101 9.43 -12.31 15.16
CA CYS A 101 9.22 -13.73 15.41
C CYS A 101 8.39 -14.44 14.34
N GLY A 102 7.94 -13.76 13.30
CA GLY A 102 7.17 -14.33 12.20
C GLY A 102 5.72 -14.69 12.53
N HIS A 103 5.27 -14.51 13.79
CA HIS A 103 3.90 -14.84 14.21
C HIS A 103 2.87 -13.98 13.48
N VAL A 104 1.83 -14.60 12.96
CA VAL A 104 0.75 -13.95 12.24
C VAL A 104 -0.50 -13.95 13.11
N ASP A 105 -0.93 -12.76 13.54
CA ASP A 105 -2.17 -12.59 14.31
C ASP A 105 -2.76 -11.20 14.03
N PRO A 106 -4.02 -11.11 13.54
CA PRO A 106 -4.70 -9.82 13.35
C PRO A 106 -4.74 -8.95 14.61
N LYS A 107 -4.78 -9.56 15.80
CA LYS A 107 -4.82 -8.86 17.09
C LYS A 107 -3.50 -8.15 17.42
N SER A 108 -2.40 -8.51 16.75
CA SER A 108 -1.11 -7.83 16.90
C SER A 108 -1.13 -6.41 16.32
N ARG A 109 -1.96 -6.12 15.31
CA ARG A 109 -2.17 -4.77 14.78
C ARG A 109 -3.21 -4.04 15.62
N LYS A 110 -2.78 -3.21 16.56
CA LYS A 110 -3.66 -2.49 17.48
C LYS A 110 -4.38 -1.33 16.81
N SER A 111 -3.70 -0.66 15.86
CA SER A 111 -4.25 0.49 15.12
C SER A 111 -3.57 0.63 13.75
N GLN A 112 -3.85 1.73 13.05
CA GLN A 112 -3.13 2.12 11.83
C GLN A 112 -1.64 2.37 12.11
N ALA A 113 -1.32 2.91 13.27
CA ALA A 113 0.03 3.33 13.65
C ALA A 113 0.77 2.32 14.52
N GLU A 114 0.05 1.48 15.29
CA GLU A 114 0.64 0.67 16.36
C GLU A 114 0.54 -0.83 16.08
N PHE A 115 1.65 -1.53 16.28
CA PHE A 115 1.77 -2.98 16.25
C PHE A 115 2.37 -3.49 17.57
N VAL A 116 1.71 -4.47 18.21
CA VAL A 116 2.22 -5.17 19.41
C VAL A 116 2.02 -6.65 19.21
N CYS A 117 3.09 -7.40 19.07
CA CYS A 117 3.03 -8.84 18.82
C CYS A 117 2.40 -9.57 20.00
N THR A 118 1.33 -10.32 19.75
CA THR A 118 0.65 -11.11 20.77
C THR A 118 1.45 -12.31 21.27
N ARG A 119 2.50 -12.72 20.54
CA ARG A 119 3.35 -13.86 20.90
C ARG A 119 4.63 -13.46 21.63
N CYS A 120 5.42 -12.54 21.07
CA CYS A 120 6.73 -12.18 21.63
C CYS A 120 6.77 -10.82 22.34
N GLY A 121 5.67 -10.07 22.34
CA GLY A 121 5.58 -8.76 22.99
C GLY A 121 6.30 -7.62 22.25
N TRP A 122 6.99 -7.89 21.12
CA TRP A 122 7.64 -6.82 20.35
C TRP A 122 6.63 -5.76 19.92
N SER A 123 7.00 -4.49 20.07
CA SER A 123 6.15 -3.35 19.69
C SER A 123 6.87 -2.37 18.79
N GLY A 124 6.13 -1.68 17.93
CA GLY A 124 6.64 -0.68 17.01
C GLY A 124 5.56 -0.08 16.13
N THR A 125 5.96 0.75 15.15
CA THR A 125 5.00 1.28 14.20
C THR A 125 4.52 0.18 13.24
N ALA A 126 3.22 0.14 12.96
CA ALA A 126 2.63 -0.86 12.08
C ALA A 126 3.22 -0.81 10.66
N ASP A 127 3.52 0.39 10.17
CA ASP A 127 4.09 0.59 8.83
C ASP A 127 5.54 0.10 8.74
N THR A 128 6.36 0.37 9.76
CA THR A 128 7.74 -0.16 9.82
C THR A 128 7.74 -1.68 9.89
N ASN A 129 6.86 -2.27 10.72
CA ASN A 129 6.73 -3.73 10.81
C ASN A 129 6.32 -4.33 9.46
N ALA A 130 5.34 -3.74 8.78
CA ALA A 130 4.91 -4.19 7.45
C ALA A 130 6.02 -4.05 6.40
N ALA A 131 6.76 -2.94 6.40
CA ALA A 131 7.87 -2.72 5.47
C ALA A 131 9.00 -3.76 5.63
N ILE A 132 9.33 -4.16 6.86
CA ILE A 132 10.30 -5.23 7.11
C ILE A 132 9.80 -6.58 6.57
N ASN A 133 8.50 -6.86 6.68
CA ASN A 133 7.91 -8.10 6.15
C ASN A 133 7.82 -8.15 4.62
N VAL A 134 7.99 -7.02 3.93
CA VAL A 134 8.04 -6.91 2.46
C VAL A 134 9.47 -7.10 1.92
N ARG A 135 10.45 -7.05 2.78
CA ARG A 135 11.88 -7.17 2.46
C ARG A 135 12.39 -8.57 2.01
#